data_31ddc2f510a55b8f1934084996ddd97a
#
_entry.id   31ddc2f510a55b8f1934084996ddd97a
#
_cell.length_a   1.000
_cell.length_b   1.000
_cell.length_c   1.000
_cell.angle_alpha   90.00
_cell.angle_beta   90.00
_cell.angle_gamma   90.00
#
_symmetry.space_group_name_H-M   'P 1'
#
loop_
_entity.id
_entity.type
_entity.pdbx_description
1 polymer ?
#
loop_
_entity_poly.entity_id
_entity_poly.type
_entity_poly.pdbx_seq_one_letter_code
_entity_poly.pdbx_strand_id
1 'polypeptide(L)'
;LLVRGVMGALYLVCYFYAIAHIPLADASILAHMSPFFVILFSALFLGERIPRAVYWLLLVVVLGALMIVKPFSYSSYSVYAVVGLLSAVFAAGASVAIRQLSARHHTYEIVFYFLAVATLVAIPLMWNDFVVPATLREWGLLLAIGVVSLLGQVFLTRAFSHESATIVAVTRYIGIVFNAGWGWLFWSEVPDALTIAGGVLIVVACIALSRTKKG
;
A
#
# COMPACT_ATOMS: atom_id res chain seq x y z
N LEU A 1 5.54 -13.93 -13.03
CA LEU A 1 4.57 -14.26 -11.97
C LEU A 1 5.27 -14.45 -10.63
N LEU A 2 6.31 -15.28 -10.53
CA LEU A 2 7.05 -15.51 -9.26
C LEU A 2 7.63 -14.22 -8.67
N VAL A 3 8.20 -13.33 -9.48
CA VAL A 3 8.74 -12.04 -9.01
C VAL A 3 7.65 -11.23 -8.29
N ARG A 4 6.43 -11.16 -8.83
CA ARG A 4 5.28 -10.51 -8.18
C ARG A 4 4.93 -11.18 -6.85
N GLY A 5 4.93 -12.51 -6.83
CA GLY A 5 4.66 -13.29 -5.62
C GLY A 5 5.70 -13.03 -4.53
N VAL A 6 6.99 -13.15 -4.85
CA VAL A 6 8.09 -12.94 -3.91
C VAL A 6 8.15 -11.51 -3.40
N MET A 7 8.08 -10.51 -4.28
CA MET A 7 8.05 -9.09 -3.87
C MET A 7 6.86 -8.79 -2.96
N GLY A 8 5.67 -9.32 -3.30
CA GLY A 8 4.48 -9.14 -2.46
C GLY A 8 4.58 -9.84 -1.10
N ALA A 9 5.13 -11.05 -1.04
CA ALA A 9 5.36 -11.77 0.20
C ALA A 9 6.38 -11.04 1.09
N LEU A 10 7.52 -10.60 0.52
CA LEU A 10 8.53 -9.82 1.24
C LEU A 10 7.98 -8.51 1.77
N TYR A 11 7.13 -7.82 0.98
CA TYR A 11 6.40 -6.65 1.45
C TYR A 11 5.61 -6.96 2.72
N LEU A 12 4.79 -8.01 2.71
CA LEU A 12 3.95 -8.39 3.86
C LEU A 12 4.81 -8.72 5.08
N VAL A 13 5.85 -9.54 4.91
CA VAL A 13 6.76 -9.93 6.01
C VAL A 13 7.41 -8.69 6.62
N CYS A 14 8.01 -7.83 5.81
CA CYS A 14 8.67 -6.61 6.30
C CYS A 14 7.67 -5.66 6.97
N TYR A 15 6.48 -5.50 6.40
CA TYR A 15 5.45 -4.62 6.94
C TYR A 15 4.94 -5.12 8.29
N PHE A 16 4.54 -6.39 8.39
CA PHE A 16 4.08 -6.97 9.65
C PHE A 16 5.18 -7.03 10.72
N TYR A 17 6.41 -7.29 10.31
CA TYR A 17 7.55 -7.21 11.23
C TYR A 17 7.75 -5.79 11.75
N ALA A 18 7.65 -4.78 10.90
CA ALA A 18 7.75 -3.39 11.33
C ALA A 18 6.65 -3.01 12.33
N ILE A 19 5.36 -3.30 12.04
CA ILE A 19 4.25 -2.95 12.95
C ILE A 19 4.28 -3.72 14.28
N ALA A 20 4.99 -4.84 14.35
CA ALA A 20 5.19 -5.56 15.61
C ALA A 20 6.23 -4.89 16.53
N HIS A 21 7.09 -4.00 15.99
CA HIS A 21 8.23 -3.43 16.74
C HIS A 21 8.23 -1.91 16.82
N ILE A 22 7.49 -1.23 15.96
CA ILE A 22 7.34 0.24 15.97
C ILE A 22 5.87 0.62 15.94
N PRO A 23 5.50 1.84 16.38
CA PRO A 23 4.13 2.32 16.34
C PRO A 23 3.51 2.17 14.94
N LEU A 24 2.24 1.76 14.88
CA LEU A 24 1.52 1.54 13.62
C LEU A 24 1.53 2.78 12.71
N ALA A 25 1.47 3.97 13.31
CA ALA A 25 1.55 5.23 12.58
C ALA A 25 2.88 5.34 11.82
N ASP A 26 4.02 5.08 12.49
CA ASP A 26 5.36 5.17 11.89
C ASP A 26 5.56 4.12 10.79
N ALA A 27 5.18 2.86 11.06
CA ALA A 27 5.21 1.79 10.06
C ALA A 27 4.35 2.12 8.84
N SER A 28 3.16 2.71 9.05
CA SER A 28 2.27 3.11 7.98
C SER A 28 2.86 4.21 7.11
N ILE A 29 3.54 5.22 7.71
CA ILE A 29 4.22 6.28 6.96
C ILE A 29 5.29 5.68 6.07
N LEU A 30 6.13 4.81 6.63
CA LEU A 30 7.19 4.16 5.86
C LEU A 30 6.63 3.35 4.69
N ALA A 31 5.55 2.58 4.90
CA ALA A 31 4.87 1.85 3.84
C ALA A 31 4.26 2.78 2.76
N HIS A 32 3.77 3.96 3.16
CA HIS A 32 3.24 4.97 2.24
C HIS A 32 4.33 5.70 1.42
N MET A 33 5.62 5.42 1.65
CA MET A 33 6.68 5.81 0.73
C MET A 33 6.70 4.95 -0.56
N SER A 34 5.94 3.85 -0.61
CA SER A 34 5.87 2.96 -1.77
C SER A 34 5.57 3.68 -3.10
N PRO A 35 4.64 4.64 -3.23
CA PRO A 35 4.42 5.36 -4.49
C PRO A 35 5.65 6.10 -5.02
N PHE A 36 6.51 6.60 -4.14
CA PHE A 36 7.77 7.22 -4.54
C PHE A 36 8.66 6.20 -5.27
N PHE A 37 8.84 5.01 -4.69
CA PHE A 37 9.61 3.94 -5.33
C PHE A 37 8.91 3.39 -6.59
N VAL A 38 7.57 3.36 -6.65
CA VAL A 38 6.83 2.98 -7.87
C VAL A 38 7.15 3.92 -9.02
N ILE A 39 7.17 5.23 -8.77
CA ILE A 39 7.53 6.24 -9.79
C ILE A 39 8.96 5.99 -10.29
N LEU A 40 9.90 5.79 -9.38
CA LEU A 40 11.28 5.50 -9.73
C LEU A 40 11.40 4.20 -10.55
N PHE A 41 10.77 3.13 -10.11
CA PHE A 41 10.85 1.83 -10.78
C PHE A 41 10.07 1.81 -12.09
N SER A 42 8.94 2.53 -12.21
CA SER A 42 8.21 2.62 -13.47
C SER A 42 9.01 3.35 -14.54
N ALA A 43 9.73 4.42 -14.17
CA ALA A 43 10.65 5.09 -15.09
C ALA A 43 11.80 4.17 -15.53
N LEU A 44 12.41 3.43 -14.57
CA LEU A 44 13.57 2.59 -14.84
C LEU A 44 13.23 1.30 -15.62
N PHE A 45 12.15 0.60 -15.22
CA PHE A 45 11.84 -0.73 -15.75
C PHE A 45 10.73 -0.76 -16.80
N LEU A 46 9.80 0.21 -16.77
CA LEU A 46 8.70 0.29 -17.72
C LEU A 46 8.91 1.36 -18.79
N GLY A 47 9.92 2.24 -18.63
CA GLY A 47 10.15 3.37 -19.52
C GLY A 47 9.00 4.39 -19.53
N GLU A 48 8.19 4.44 -18.46
CA GLU A 48 7.09 5.39 -18.33
C GLU A 48 7.64 6.82 -18.29
N ARG A 49 7.17 7.69 -19.20
CA ARG A 49 7.47 9.11 -19.14
C ARG A 49 6.60 9.76 -18.09
N ILE A 50 7.23 10.31 -17.04
CA ILE A 50 6.52 10.92 -15.92
C ILE A 50 6.37 12.42 -16.19
N PRO A 51 5.14 12.94 -16.38
CA PRO A 51 4.90 14.37 -16.53
C PRO A 51 5.39 15.15 -15.31
N ARG A 52 5.97 16.34 -15.54
CA ARG A 52 6.45 17.20 -14.44
C ARG A 52 5.37 17.52 -13.40
N ALA A 53 4.12 17.61 -13.83
CA ALA A 53 2.98 17.81 -12.94
C ALA A 53 2.84 16.70 -11.87
N VAL A 54 3.19 15.47 -12.20
CA VAL A 54 3.09 14.32 -11.27
C VAL A 54 4.03 14.49 -10.08
N TYR A 55 5.23 15.04 -10.28
CA TYR A 55 6.16 15.30 -9.17
C TYR A 55 5.60 16.32 -8.18
N TRP A 56 4.98 17.40 -8.69
CA TRP A 56 4.33 18.39 -7.84
C TRP A 56 3.12 17.83 -7.11
N LEU A 57 2.28 17.07 -7.80
CA LEU A 57 1.13 16.40 -7.18
C LEU A 57 1.56 15.39 -6.12
N LEU A 58 2.65 14.65 -6.36
CA LEU A 58 3.21 13.75 -5.37
C LEU A 58 3.66 14.49 -4.10
N LEU A 59 4.33 15.63 -4.24
CA LEU A 59 4.71 16.47 -3.10
C LEU A 59 3.48 16.93 -2.29
N VAL A 60 2.42 17.38 -2.97
CA VAL A 60 1.17 17.79 -2.31
C VAL A 60 0.53 16.61 -1.57
N VAL A 61 0.50 15.43 -2.18
CA VAL A 61 -0.05 14.21 -1.57
C VAL A 61 0.77 13.78 -0.35
N VAL A 62 2.10 13.81 -0.44
CA VAL A 62 2.99 13.49 0.70
C VAL A 62 2.79 14.47 1.84
N LEU A 63 2.70 15.78 1.56
CA LEU A 63 2.41 16.80 2.58
C LEU A 63 1.04 16.54 3.23
N GLY A 64 0.00 16.26 2.45
CA GLY A 64 -1.32 15.90 2.97
C GLY A 64 -1.29 14.64 3.85
N ALA A 65 -0.53 13.62 3.45
CA ALA A 65 -0.34 12.41 4.22
C ALA A 65 0.36 12.67 5.56
N LEU A 66 1.43 13.49 5.57
CA LEU A 66 2.14 13.90 6.78
C LEU A 66 1.24 14.70 7.75
N MET A 67 0.34 15.53 7.22
CA MET A 67 -0.64 16.26 8.03
C MET A 67 -1.64 15.33 8.72
N ILE A 68 -2.05 14.24 8.07
CA ILE A 68 -2.98 13.25 8.65
C ILE A 68 -2.27 12.37 9.67
N VAL A 69 -1.10 11.83 9.31
CA VAL A 69 -0.41 10.82 10.12
C VAL A 69 0.36 11.42 11.30
N LYS A 70 0.79 12.69 11.20
CA LYS A 70 1.48 13.46 12.26
C LYS A 70 2.67 12.73 12.90
N PRO A 71 3.73 12.43 12.16
CA PRO A 71 4.87 11.63 12.63
C PRO A 71 5.80 12.43 13.59
N PHE A 72 5.25 13.08 14.60
CA PHE A 72 6.02 13.96 15.49
C PHE A 72 6.66 13.23 16.69
N SER A 73 6.48 11.91 16.80
CA SER A 73 7.06 11.11 17.90
C SER A 73 8.22 10.27 17.36
N TYR A 74 9.38 10.89 17.19
CA TYR A 74 10.60 10.16 16.85
C TYR A 74 11.08 9.38 18.07
N SER A 75 11.00 8.06 18.00
CA SER A 75 11.70 7.14 18.89
C SER A 75 12.80 6.42 18.11
N SER A 76 13.87 6.04 18.80
CA SER A 76 15.17 5.56 18.30
C SER A 76 15.12 4.15 17.64
N TYR A 77 14.22 3.90 16.71
CA TYR A 77 14.00 2.57 16.09
C TYR A 77 14.67 2.41 14.73
N SER A 78 15.97 2.70 14.62
CA SER A 78 16.66 2.77 13.32
C SER A 78 16.55 1.48 12.48
N VAL A 79 16.73 0.30 13.08
CA VAL A 79 16.70 -0.99 12.34
C VAL A 79 15.29 -1.33 11.87
N TYR A 80 14.29 -1.19 12.73
CA TYR A 80 12.89 -1.50 12.40
C TYR A 80 12.32 -0.51 11.36
N ALA A 81 12.76 0.76 11.42
CA ALA A 81 12.42 1.76 10.41
C ALA A 81 12.99 1.39 9.03
N VAL A 82 14.23 0.86 8.97
CA VAL A 82 14.81 0.36 7.72
C VAL A 82 13.98 -0.81 7.17
N VAL A 83 13.54 -1.75 8.00
CA VAL A 83 12.66 -2.85 7.56
C VAL A 83 11.31 -2.31 7.07
N GLY A 84 10.74 -1.32 7.74
CA GLY A 84 9.54 -0.62 7.28
C GLY A 84 9.72 0.04 5.91
N LEU A 85 10.85 0.70 5.68
CA LEU A 85 11.18 1.29 4.39
C LEU A 85 11.40 0.22 3.30
N LEU A 86 12.05 -0.89 3.63
CA LEU A 86 12.18 -2.03 2.72
C LEU A 86 10.82 -2.59 2.30
N SER A 87 9.83 -2.59 3.19
CA SER A 87 8.47 -2.98 2.82
C SER A 87 7.93 -2.10 1.67
N ALA A 88 8.18 -0.78 1.72
CA ALA A 88 7.77 0.14 0.65
C ALA A 88 8.49 -0.16 -0.68
N VAL A 89 9.77 -0.51 -0.64
CA VAL A 89 10.54 -0.90 -1.83
C VAL A 89 9.97 -2.18 -2.45
N PHE A 90 9.70 -3.20 -1.63
CA PHE A 90 9.09 -4.45 -2.11
C PHE A 90 7.66 -4.25 -2.62
N ALA A 91 6.85 -3.42 -1.96
CA ALA A 91 5.52 -3.04 -2.44
C ALA A 91 5.57 -2.35 -3.81
N ALA A 92 6.57 -1.49 -4.03
CA ALA A 92 6.80 -0.84 -5.30
C ALA A 92 7.23 -1.84 -6.39
N GLY A 93 8.17 -2.72 -6.08
CA GLY A 93 8.58 -3.80 -6.99
C GLY A 93 7.41 -4.71 -7.38
N ALA A 94 6.57 -5.08 -6.41
CA ALA A 94 5.35 -5.84 -6.66
C ALA A 94 4.37 -5.09 -7.58
N SER A 95 4.18 -3.79 -7.37
CA SER A 95 3.28 -2.94 -8.18
C SER A 95 3.74 -2.82 -9.62
N VAL A 96 5.03 -2.58 -9.83
CA VAL A 96 5.64 -2.51 -11.18
C VAL A 96 5.58 -3.87 -11.88
N ALA A 97 5.82 -4.97 -11.14
CA ALA A 97 5.66 -6.32 -11.67
C ALA A 97 4.21 -6.60 -12.10
N ILE A 98 3.18 -6.17 -11.35
CA ILE A 98 1.78 -6.27 -11.77
C ILE A 98 1.59 -5.55 -13.10
N ARG A 99 2.04 -4.32 -13.23
CA ARG A 99 1.90 -3.53 -14.48
C ARG A 99 2.53 -4.24 -15.67
N GLN A 100 3.74 -4.77 -15.51
CA GLN A 100 4.45 -5.50 -16.55
C GLN A 100 3.74 -6.81 -16.92
N LEU A 101 3.27 -7.56 -15.93
CA LEU A 101 2.60 -8.85 -16.13
C LEU A 101 1.21 -8.71 -16.73
N SER A 102 0.50 -7.62 -16.43
CA SER A 102 -0.87 -7.37 -16.93
C SER A 102 -0.96 -7.28 -18.45
N ALA A 103 0.18 -7.09 -19.15
CA ALA A 103 0.23 -7.12 -20.60
C ALA A 103 0.15 -8.56 -21.18
N ARG A 104 0.44 -9.59 -20.38
CA ARG A 104 0.59 -10.98 -20.84
C ARG A 104 -0.22 -12.01 -20.06
N HIS A 105 -0.70 -11.64 -18.86
CA HIS A 105 -1.35 -12.55 -17.93
C HIS A 105 -2.68 -11.98 -17.45
N HIS A 106 -3.61 -12.88 -17.17
CA HIS A 106 -4.92 -12.51 -16.64
C HIS A 106 -4.82 -12.06 -15.17
N THR A 107 -5.68 -11.11 -14.76
CA THR A 107 -5.71 -10.57 -13.40
C THR A 107 -5.72 -11.66 -12.32
N TYR A 108 -6.57 -12.67 -12.48
CA TYR A 108 -6.71 -13.73 -11.48
C TYR A 108 -5.47 -14.62 -11.38
N GLU A 109 -4.75 -14.82 -12.47
CA GLU A 109 -3.48 -15.54 -12.49
C GLU A 109 -2.41 -14.80 -11.66
N ILE A 110 -2.29 -13.50 -11.88
CA ILE A 110 -1.33 -12.64 -11.14
C ILE A 110 -1.64 -12.67 -9.64
N VAL A 111 -2.92 -12.57 -9.27
CA VAL A 111 -3.37 -12.62 -7.88
C VAL A 111 -3.14 -14.00 -7.26
N PHE A 112 -3.45 -15.07 -7.99
CA PHE A 112 -3.26 -16.46 -7.53
C PHE A 112 -1.79 -16.74 -7.19
N TYR A 113 -0.85 -16.40 -8.08
CA TYR A 113 0.57 -16.60 -7.82
C TYR A 113 1.07 -15.80 -6.61
N PHE A 114 0.56 -14.59 -6.42
CA PHE A 114 0.88 -13.82 -5.22
C PHE A 114 0.40 -14.51 -3.95
N LEU A 115 -0.86 -14.93 -3.92
CA LEU A 115 -1.44 -15.60 -2.75
C LEU A 115 -0.72 -16.92 -2.46
N ALA A 116 -0.44 -17.73 -3.50
CA ALA A 116 0.27 -18.98 -3.35
C ALA A 116 1.66 -18.78 -2.74
N VAL A 117 2.46 -17.85 -3.28
CA VAL A 117 3.80 -17.56 -2.76
C VAL A 117 3.72 -16.95 -1.35
N ALA A 118 2.79 -16.03 -1.09
CA ALA A 118 2.62 -15.43 0.23
C ALA A 118 2.26 -16.48 1.28
N THR A 119 1.37 -17.42 0.94
CA THR A 119 1.00 -18.55 1.82
C THR A 119 2.20 -19.45 2.09
N LEU A 120 2.97 -19.84 1.05
CA LEU A 120 4.16 -20.66 1.22
C LEU A 120 5.22 -20.00 2.12
N VAL A 121 5.36 -18.68 2.04
CA VAL A 121 6.27 -17.92 2.90
C VAL A 121 5.71 -17.80 4.32
N ALA A 122 4.39 -17.66 4.48
CA ALA A 122 3.75 -17.53 5.79
C ALA A 122 3.81 -18.82 6.62
N ILE A 123 3.69 -20.00 6.00
CA ILE A 123 3.68 -21.29 6.71
C ILE A 123 4.89 -21.45 7.66
N PRO A 124 6.13 -21.34 7.23
CA PRO A 124 7.27 -21.50 8.13
C PRO A 124 7.36 -20.41 9.19
N LEU A 125 6.89 -19.19 8.89
CA LEU A 125 6.93 -18.06 9.83
C LEU A 125 5.94 -18.23 10.98
N MET A 126 4.79 -18.87 10.73
CA MET A 126 3.75 -19.09 11.75
C MET A 126 3.87 -20.43 12.46
N TRP A 127 4.85 -21.27 12.07
CA TRP A 127 4.90 -22.67 12.53
C TRP A 127 4.97 -22.83 14.04
N ASN A 128 5.71 -21.98 14.74
CA ASN A 128 5.88 -22.06 16.20
C ASN A 128 4.77 -21.34 16.98
N ASP A 129 4.08 -20.38 16.37
CA ASP A 129 3.10 -19.52 17.03
C ASP A 129 1.69 -19.69 16.43
N PHE A 130 1.44 -20.83 15.80
CA PHE A 130 0.16 -21.12 15.17
C PHE A 130 -0.96 -21.28 16.19
N VAL A 131 -1.92 -20.36 16.20
CA VAL A 131 -3.11 -20.40 17.04
C VAL A 131 -4.35 -20.62 16.18
N VAL A 132 -5.10 -21.68 16.49
CA VAL A 132 -6.40 -21.93 15.83
C VAL A 132 -7.46 -21.04 16.47
N PRO A 133 -8.28 -20.33 15.67
CA PRO A 133 -9.39 -19.56 16.21
C PRO A 133 -10.35 -20.42 17.03
N ALA A 134 -10.67 -19.98 18.23
CA ALA A 134 -11.47 -20.75 19.18
C ALA A 134 -12.98 -20.51 19.00
N THR A 135 -13.39 -19.38 18.42
CA THR A 135 -14.79 -18.96 18.31
C THR A 135 -15.25 -18.80 16.87
N LEU A 136 -16.55 -18.99 16.63
CA LEU A 136 -17.16 -18.75 15.32
C LEU A 136 -17.01 -17.29 14.88
N ARG A 137 -16.97 -16.35 15.82
CA ARG A 137 -16.73 -14.92 15.55
C ARG A 137 -15.34 -14.70 14.99
N GLU A 138 -14.31 -15.31 15.54
CA GLU A 138 -12.92 -15.22 15.04
C GLU A 138 -12.80 -15.79 13.64
N TRP A 139 -13.40 -16.95 13.39
CA TRP A 139 -13.49 -17.52 12.03
C TRP A 139 -14.18 -16.58 11.05
N GLY A 140 -15.32 -15.98 11.48
CA GLY A 140 -16.04 -15.02 10.66
C GLY A 140 -15.19 -13.79 10.31
N LEU A 141 -14.44 -13.26 11.28
CA LEU A 141 -13.53 -12.11 11.06
C LEU A 141 -12.38 -12.47 10.12
N LEU A 142 -11.76 -13.64 10.28
CA LEU A 142 -10.69 -14.10 9.39
C LEU A 142 -11.17 -14.28 7.96
N LEU A 143 -12.34 -14.89 7.76
CA LEU A 143 -12.94 -15.04 6.44
C LEU A 143 -13.27 -13.68 5.82
N ALA A 144 -13.83 -12.75 6.60
CA ALA A 144 -14.12 -11.40 6.13
C ALA A 144 -12.85 -10.66 5.68
N ILE A 145 -11.77 -10.72 6.49
CA ILE A 145 -10.46 -10.15 6.14
C ILE A 145 -9.93 -10.79 4.85
N GLY A 146 -10.00 -12.11 4.74
CA GLY A 146 -9.56 -12.86 3.55
C GLY A 146 -10.30 -12.42 2.28
N VAL A 147 -11.63 -12.36 2.34
CA VAL A 147 -12.48 -11.94 1.20
C VAL A 147 -12.20 -10.50 0.80
N VAL A 148 -12.19 -9.56 1.75
CA VAL A 148 -11.93 -8.13 1.48
C VAL A 148 -10.53 -7.94 0.91
N SER A 149 -9.53 -8.64 1.46
CA SER A 149 -8.15 -8.58 0.96
C SER A 149 -8.04 -9.13 -0.46
N LEU A 150 -8.70 -10.27 -0.75
CA LEU A 150 -8.74 -10.84 -2.10
C LEU A 150 -9.36 -9.87 -3.11
N LEU A 151 -10.51 -9.29 -2.79
CA LEU A 151 -11.16 -8.28 -3.63
C LEU A 151 -10.24 -7.07 -3.85
N GLY A 152 -9.59 -6.59 -2.79
CA GLY A 152 -8.61 -5.51 -2.87
C GLY A 152 -7.46 -5.84 -3.83
N GLN A 153 -6.91 -7.05 -3.77
CA GLN A 153 -5.84 -7.49 -4.70
C GLN A 153 -6.33 -7.58 -6.15
N VAL A 154 -7.55 -8.05 -6.38
CA VAL A 154 -8.14 -8.12 -7.73
C VAL A 154 -8.34 -6.73 -8.30
N PHE A 155 -8.95 -5.80 -7.54
CA PHE A 155 -9.16 -4.42 -8.00
C PHE A 155 -7.85 -3.66 -8.20
N LEU A 156 -6.88 -3.85 -7.30
CA LEU A 156 -5.55 -3.26 -7.44
C LEU A 156 -4.86 -3.75 -8.72
N THR A 157 -4.89 -5.07 -8.98
CA THR A 157 -4.29 -5.64 -10.18
C THR A 157 -4.98 -5.14 -11.45
N ARG A 158 -6.31 -5.02 -11.45
CA ARG A 158 -7.07 -4.40 -12.55
C ARG A 158 -6.71 -2.93 -12.74
N ALA A 159 -6.57 -2.16 -11.68
CA ALA A 159 -6.14 -0.77 -11.79
C ALA A 159 -4.79 -0.65 -12.51
N PHE A 160 -3.80 -1.46 -12.12
CA PHE A 160 -2.50 -1.51 -12.80
C PHE A 160 -2.56 -2.06 -14.23
N SER A 161 -3.57 -2.84 -14.61
CA SER A 161 -3.73 -3.30 -15.99
C SER A 161 -4.28 -2.23 -16.92
N HIS A 162 -5.09 -1.31 -16.41
CA HIS A 162 -5.72 -0.26 -17.21
C HIS A 162 -4.97 1.07 -17.19
N GLU A 163 -4.17 1.33 -16.15
CA GLU A 163 -3.52 2.61 -15.92
C GLU A 163 -2.01 2.47 -15.70
N SER A 164 -1.27 3.58 -15.87
CA SER A 164 0.16 3.63 -15.57
C SER A 164 0.42 3.35 -14.09
N ALA A 165 1.57 2.73 -13.81
CA ALA A 165 1.94 2.41 -12.43
C ALA A 165 2.02 3.66 -11.55
N THR A 166 2.51 4.76 -12.09
CA THR A 166 2.60 6.06 -11.44
C THR A 166 1.23 6.59 -10.99
N ILE A 167 0.22 6.59 -11.89
CA ILE A 167 -1.12 7.11 -11.58
C ILE A 167 -1.78 6.28 -10.49
N VAL A 168 -1.75 4.95 -10.64
CA VAL A 168 -2.33 4.03 -9.64
C VAL A 168 -1.66 4.21 -8.28
N ALA A 169 -0.32 4.31 -8.26
CA ALA A 169 0.43 4.47 -7.01
C ALA A 169 0.07 5.76 -6.28
N VAL A 170 0.01 6.90 -6.98
CA VAL A 170 -0.37 8.19 -6.34
C VAL A 170 -1.83 8.17 -5.89
N THR A 171 -2.74 7.60 -6.67
CA THR A 171 -4.17 7.51 -6.30
C THR A 171 -4.39 6.66 -5.03
N ARG A 172 -3.51 5.70 -4.72
CA ARG A 172 -3.59 4.90 -3.49
C ARG A 172 -3.50 5.71 -2.20
N TYR A 173 -2.94 6.93 -2.24
CA TYR A 173 -2.94 7.80 -1.05
C TYR A 173 -4.35 8.19 -0.56
N ILE A 174 -5.38 8.07 -1.40
CA ILE A 174 -6.77 8.28 -0.97
C ILE A 174 -7.17 7.29 0.13
N GLY A 175 -6.49 6.13 0.22
CA GLY A 175 -6.66 5.16 1.30
C GLY A 175 -6.40 5.74 2.69
N ILE A 176 -5.48 6.72 2.81
CA ILE A 176 -5.21 7.40 4.09
C ILE A 176 -6.45 8.19 4.53
N VAL A 177 -7.13 8.84 3.58
CA VAL A 177 -8.37 9.59 3.86
C VAL A 177 -9.48 8.64 4.32
N PHE A 178 -9.62 7.49 3.65
CA PHE A 178 -10.57 6.46 4.09
C PHE A 178 -10.23 5.92 5.48
N ASN A 179 -8.95 5.69 5.78
CA ASN A 179 -8.54 5.23 7.11
C ASN A 179 -8.90 6.24 8.20
N ALA A 180 -8.68 7.54 7.95
CA ALA A 180 -9.11 8.60 8.88
C ALA A 180 -10.64 8.62 9.05
N GLY A 181 -11.41 8.42 7.96
CA GLY A 181 -12.87 8.31 8.01
C GLY A 181 -13.36 7.10 8.81
N TRP A 182 -12.72 5.95 8.66
CA TRP A 182 -13.03 4.75 9.45
C TRP A 182 -12.68 4.95 10.93
N GLY A 183 -11.54 5.60 11.26
CA GLY A 183 -11.16 5.97 12.62
C GLY A 183 -12.24 6.80 13.30
N TRP A 184 -12.76 7.78 12.59
CA TRP A 184 -13.87 8.61 13.08
C TRP A 184 -15.17 7.79 13.28
N LEU A 185 -15.56 6.97 12.31
CA LEU A 185 -16.82 6.25 12.33
C LEU A 185 -16.88 5.14 13.38
N PHE A 186 -15.79 4.34 13.52
CA PHE A 186 -15.78 3.15 14.37
C PHE A 186 -15.10 3.35 15.72
N TRP A 187 -14.17 4.29 15.82
CA TRP A 187 -13.41 4.53 17.05
C TRP A 187 -13.66 5.92 17.65
N SER A 188 -14.60 6.70 17.08
CA SER A 188 -14.92 8.06 17.54
C SER A 188 -13.71 9.01 17.56
N GLU A 189 -12.72 8.74 16.73
CA GLU A 189 -11.56 9.60 16.54
C GLU A 189 -11.97 10.83 15.73
N VAL A 190 -12.22 11.96 16.40
CA VAL A 190 -12.64 13.20 15.73
C VAL A 190 -11.47 13.78 14.95
N PRO A 191 -11.56 13.88 13.60
CA PRO A 191 -10.50 14.50 12.80
C PRO A 191 -10.32 15.96 13.19
N ASP A 192 -9.11 16.36 13.53
CA ASP A 192 -8.79 17.75 13.77
C ASP A 192 -8.62 18.53 12.44
N ALA A 193 -8.45 19.85 12.55
CA ALA A 193 -8.33 20.72 11.38
C ALA A 193 -7.17 20.33 10.45
N LEU A 194 -6.06 19.82 11.02
CA LEU A 194 -4.89 19.39 10.25
C LEU A 194 -5.19 18.12 9.42
N THR A 195 -5.89 17.16 10.04
CA THR A 195 -6.35 15.93 9.37
C THR A 195 -7.31 16.24 8.23
N ILE A 196 -8.27 17.16 8.44
CA ILE A 196 -9.21 17.60 7.41
C ILE A 196 -8.47 18.28 6.26
N ALA A 197 -7.58 19.22 6.56
CA ALA A 197 -6.79 19.93 5.55
C ALA A 197 -5.91 18.96 4.73
N GLY A 198 -5.25 18.01 5.39
CA GLY A 198 -4.47 16.96 4.72
C GLY A 198 -5.32 16.08 3.80
N GLY A 199 -6.50 15.69 4.25
CA GLY A 199 -7.46 14.92 3.45
C GLY A 199 -7.91 15.67 2.19
N VAL A 200 -8.25 16.96 2.32
CA VAL A 200 -8.61 17.82 1.19
C VAL A 200 -7.46 17.93 0.18
N LEU A 201 -6.22 18.13 0.64
CA LEU A 201 -5.05 18.18 -0.23
C LEU A 201 -4.88 16.89 -1.04
N ILE A 202 -5.01 15.72 -0.41
CA ILE A 202 -4.91 14.42 -1.09
C ILE A 202 -6.01 14.27 -2.15
N VAL A 203 -7.25 14.54 -1.80
CA VAL A 203 -8.39 14.41 -2.73
C VAL A 203 -8.23 15.35 -3.93
N VAL A 204 -7.89 16.61 -3.68
CA VAL A 204 -7.67 17.60 -4.76
C VAL A 204 -6.52 17.16 -5.67
N ALA A 205 -5.40 16.68 -5.10
CA ALA A 205 -4.28 16.19 -5.89
C ALA A 205 -4.64 14.96 -6.72
N CYS A 206 -5.41 14.01 -6.18
CA CYS A 206 -5.88 12.83 -6.93
C CYS A 206 -6.83 13.22 -8.07
N ILE A 207 -7.74 14.20 -7.86
CA ILE A 207 -8.61 14.72 -8.90
C ILE A 207 -7.79 15.45 -9.98
N ALA A 208 -6.82 16.29 -9.59
CA ALA A 208 -5.94 16.96 -10.53
C ALA A 208 -5.15 15.96 -11.38
N LEU A 209 -4.62 14.89 -10.75
CA LEU A 209 -3.89 13.83 -11.45
C LEU A 209 -4.77 13.14 -12.51
N SER A 210 -6.04 12.86 -12.19
CA SER A 210 -6.97 12.24 -13.14
C SER A 210 -7.27 13.11 -14.35
N ARG A 211 -7.12 14.43 -14.23
CA ARG A 211 -7.34 15.42 -15.32
C ARG A 211 -6.09 15.61 -16.19
N THR A 212 -4.89 15.44 -15.66
CA THR A 212 -3.65 15.59 -16.43
C THR A 212 -3.51 14.59 -17.59
N LYS A 213 -4.32 13.54 -17.59
CA LYS A 213 -4.36 12.50 -18.62
C LYS A 213 -5.17 12.89 -19.87
N LYS A 214 -6.00 13.92 -19.80
CA LYS A 214 -6.91 14.31 -20.89
C LYS A 214 -6.29 15.35 -21.87
N GLY A 215 -5.07 15.73 -21.67
CA GLY A 215 -4.29 16.59 -22.57
C GLY A 215 -3.09 15.85 -23.12
#